data_41d72e9c29db8af01d94ea1c99b54ee3
#
_entry.id   41d72e9c29db8af01d94ea1c99b54ee3
#
_cell.length_a   1.000
_cell.length_b   1.000
_cell.length_c   1.000
_cell.angle_alpha   90.00
_cell.angle_beta   90.00
_cell.angle_gamma   90.00
#
_symmetry.space_group_name_H-M   'P 1'
#
loop_
_entity.id
_entity.type
_entity.pdbx_description
1 polymer ?
#
loop_
_entity_poly.entity_id
_entity_poly.type
_entity_poly.pdbx_seq_one_letter_code
_entity_poly.pdbx_strand_id
1 'polypeptide(L)'
;HTAERAIACARAAGATEVSVPRDEAERQLMWKGRKSAFAAVGRISPSYLVEDGVIPRSEIARTLREIQRLADEAGLRVANVFHAGDGNLHPLVLYDAARPGEEERAAKLGGDILRLCVRLGGSITGEHGVGAEKAAYMADQFGEDDLETMARVRCAFDAAGRFNPGKVFPTPRLCGEKPGPYRP
;
A
#
# COMPACT_ATOMS: atom_id res chain seq x y z
N HIS A 1 28.44 11.69 11.80
CA HIS A 1 28.67 11.29 10.39
C HIS A 1 27.39 10.94 9.61
N THR A 2 26.53 10.02 10.09
CA THR A 2 25.32 9.61 9.34
C THR A 2 24.26 10.71 9.29
N ALA A 3 23.97 11.35 10.41
CA ALA A 3 22.99 12.44 10.49
C ALA A 3 23.44 13.66 9.65
N GLU A 4 24.70 14.03 9.73
CA GLU A 4 25.26 15.14 8.93
C GLU A 4 25.13 14.88 7.43
N ARG A 5 25.43 13.66 6.97
CA ARG A 5 25.23 13.26 5.58
C ARG A 5 23.77 13.32 5.15
N ALA A 6 22.85 12.86 6.00
CA ALA A 6 21.41 12.92 5.74
C ALA A 6 20.93 14.37 5.60
N ILE A 7 21.36 15.26 6.50
CA ILE A 7 21.06 16.70 6.47
C ILE A 7 21.61 17.34 5.16
N ALA A 8 22.85 17.03 4.82
CA ALA A 8 23.48 17.54 3.61
C ALA A 8 22.73 17.09 2.35
N CYS A 9 22.35 15.81 2.27
CA CYS A 9 21.55 15.27 1.17
C CYS A 9 20.15 15.92 1.09
N ALA A 10 19.48 16.09 2.23
CA ALA A 10 18.17 16.73 2.27
C ALA A 10 18.25 18.19 1.74
N ARG A 11 19.22 18.95 2.20
CA ARG A 11 19.44 20.34 1.76
C ARG A 11 19.79 20.42 0.27
N ALA A 12 20.67 19.53 -0.20
CA ALA A 12 21.03 19.45 -1.62
C ALA A 12 19.82 19.08 -2.51
N ALA A 13 18.87 18.32 -1.96
CA ALA A 13 17.62 17.98 -2.64
C ALA A 13 16.52 19.05 -2.52
N GLY A 14 16.82 20.22 -1.92
CA GLY A 14 15.88 21.35 -1.84
C GLY A 14 15.00 21.37 -0.60
N ALA A 15 15.36 20.65 0.47
CA ALA A 15 14.62 20.74 1.74
C ALA A 15 14.70 22.17 2.28
N THR A 16 13.54 22.79 2.53
CA THR A 16 13.43 24.15 3.05
C THR A 16 13.71 24.22 4.55
N GLU A 17 13.42 23.14 5.27
CA GLU A 17 13.68 23.00 6.69
C GLU A 17 14.21 21.59 7.00
N VAL A 18 15.15 21.51 7.92
CA VAL A 18 15.67 20.27 8.46
C VAL A 18 15.77 20.39 9.97
N SER A 19 14.93 19.65 10.69
CA SER A 19 14.90 19.64 12.15
C SER A 19 15.61 18.40 12.69
N VAL A 20 16.49 18.60 13.67
CA VAL A 20 17.18 17.54 14.38
C VAL A 20 16.84 17.69 15.87
N PRO A 21 16.39 16.63 16.55
CA PRO A 21 16.05 16.71 17.95
C PRO A 21 17.28 17.02 18.80
N ARG A 22 17.16 17.97 19.71
CA ARG A 22 18.24 18.43 20.59
C ARG A 22 18.44 17.50 21.78
N ASP A 23 17.37 16.82 22.19
CA ASP A 23 17.34 15.91 23.34
C ASP A 23 16.32 14.77 23.12
N GLU A 24 16.27 13.87 24.09
CA GLU A 24 15.37 12.72 24.07
C GLU A 24 13.88 13.11 24.10
N ALA A 25 13.53 14.18 24.81
CA ALA A 25 12.14 14.63 24.89
C ALA A 25 11.66 15.15 23.54
N GLU A 26 12.47 15.94 22.84
CA GLU A 26 12.16 16.42 21.50
C GLU A 26 12.11 15.26 20.48
N ARG A 27 13.01 14.28 20.60
CA ARG A 27 12.97 13.07 19.78
C ARG A 27 11.68 12.30 19.98
N GLN A 28 11.23 12.12 21.21
CA GLN A 28 9.95 11.45 21.51
C GLN A 28 8.74 12.22 20.97
N LEU A 29 8.79 13.55 21.02
CA LEU A 29 7.74 14.40 20.45
C LEU A 29 7.65 14.23 18.92
N MET A 30 8.77 14.21 18.21
CA MET A 30 8.82 13.93 16.78
C MET A 30 8.26 12.54 16.45
N TRP A 31 8.63 11.52 17.22
CA TRP A 31 8.08 10.17 17.09
C TRP A 31 6.58 10.10 17.38
N LYS A 32 6.09 10.87 18.37
CA LYS A 32 4.66 10.95 18.63
C LYS A 32 3.92 11.53 17.42
N GLY A 33 4.46 12.56 16.78
CA GLY A 33 3.92 13.11 15.54
C GLY A 33 3.84 12.03 14.43
N ARG A 34 4.93 11.29 14.21
CA ARG A 34 4.97 10.19 13.22
C ARG A 34 3.93 9.11 13.52
N LYS A 35 3.82 8.66 14.78
CA LYS A 35 2.86 7.63 15.20
C LYS A 35 1.40 8.09 15.10
N SER A 36 1.14 9.39 15.20
CA SER A 36 -0.20 9.96 15.12
C SER A 36 -0.62 10.32 13.68
N ALA A 37 0.24 10.10 12.69
CA ALA A 37 0.00 10.54 11.32
C ALA A 37 -1.28 9.95 10.73
N PHE A 38 -1.54 8.65 10.93
CA PHE A 38 -2.77 8.00 10.47
C PHE A 38 -4.03 8.64 11.08
N ALA A 39 -4.04 8.84 12.40
CA ALA A 39 -5.17 9.47 13.07
C ALA A 39 -5.37 10.93 12.64
N ALA A 40 -4.29 11.64 12.31
CA ALA A 40 -4.35 13.02 11.84
C ALA A 40 -5.01 13.15 10.47
N VAL A 41 -4.89 12.13 9.61
CA VAL A 41 -5.51 12.08 8.27
C VAL A 41 -7.04 12.13 8.36
N GLY A 42 -7.64 11.56 9.40
CA GLY A 42 -9.09 11.65 9.65
C GLY A 42 -9.63 13.07 9.83
N ARG A 43 -8.75 14.07 10.06
CA ARG A 43 -9.14 15.49 10.04
C ARG A 43 -9.22 16.08 8.63
N ILE A 44 -8.65 15.40 7.65
CA ILE A 44 -8.54 15.88 6.27
C ILE A 44 -9.65 15.26 5.41
N SER A 45 -10.01 14.03 5.69
CA SER A 45 -11.02 13.27 4.96
C SER A 45 -11.78 12.33 5.88
N PRO A 46 -13.12 12.17 5.69
CA PRO A 46 -13.93 11.27 6.52
C PRO A 46 -13.59 9.80 6.29
N SER A 47 -13.09 9.45 5.10
CA SER A 47 -12.73 8.09 4.72
C SER A 47 -11.36 8.06 4.05
N TYR A 48 -10.67 6.96 4.17
CA TYR A 48 -9.45 6.68 3.41
C TYR A 48 -9.25 5.19 3.20
N LEU A 49 -8.64 4.84 2.07
CA LEU A 49 -8.16 3.50 1.77
C LEU A 49 -6.65 3.46 1.97
N VAL A 50 -6.14 2.45 2.66
CA VAL A 50 -4.70 2.29 2.90
C VAL A 50 -4.17 1.18 2.01
N GLU A 51 -3.24 1.53 1.14
CA GLU A 51 -2.47 0.53 0.41
C GLU A 51 -1.19 0.14 1.16
N ASP A 52 -0.59 -0.97 0.75
CA ASP A 52 0.59 -1.56 1.39
C ASP A 52 1.48 -2.19 0.33
N GLY A 53 1.92 -1.37 -0.61
CA GLY A 53 2.82 -1.81 -1.68
C GLY A 53 4.28 -1.73 -1.27
N VAL A 54 5.10 -2.60 -1.82
CA VAL A 54 6.55 -2.55 -1.66
C VAL A 54 7.20 -2.21 -2.99
N ILE A 55 8.30 -1.47 -2.93
CA ILE A 55 9.13 -1.12 -4.08
C ILE A 55 10.61 -1.18 -3.71
N PRO A 56 11.51 -1.33 -4.67
CA PRO A 56 12.93 -1.10 -4.43
C PRO A 56 13.17 0.31 -3.89
N ARG A 57 14.00 0.45 -2.86
CA ARG A 57 14.27 1.75 -2.21
C ARG A 57 14.74 2.84 -3.17
N SER A 58 15.45 2.47 -4.22
CA SER A 58 15.89 3.41 -5.29
C SER A 58 14.72 4.04 -6.03
N GLU A 59 13.56 3.39 -6.06
CA GLU A 59 12.37 3.84 -6.78
C GLU A 59 11.43 4.72 -5.95
N ILE A 60 11.70 4.94 -4.65
CA ILE A 60 10.79 5.69 -3.75
C ILE A 60 10.41 7.06 -4.35
N ALA A 61 11.40 7.86 -4.74
CA ALA A 61 11.13 9.20 -5.23
C ALA A 61 10.34 9.21 -6.54
N ARG A 62 10.58 8.24 -7.42
CA ARG A 62 9.83 8.06 -8.67
C ARG A 62 8.39 7.64 -8.37
N THR A 63 8.23 6.65 -7.48
CA THR A 63 6.91 6.12 -7.11
C THR A 63 6.04 7.20 -6.48
N LEU A 64 6.57 8.00 -5.56
CA LEU A 64 5.80 9.07 -4.93
C LEU A 64 5.32 10.13 -5.93
N ARG A 65 6.13 10.46 -6.94
CA ARG A 65 5.70 11.37 -8.03
C ARG A 65 4.60 10.75 -8.90
N GLU A 66 4.72 9.46 -9.22
CA GLU A 66 3.70 8.76 -10.00
C GLU A 66 2.39 8.59 -9.22
N ILE A 67 2.45 8.31 -7.90
CA ILE A 67 1.27 8.27 -7.04
C ILE A 67 0.57 9.65 -7.06
N GLN A 68 1.33 10.74 -6.94
CA GLN A 68 0.74 12.07 -7.00
C GLN A 68 0.06 12.34 -8.35
N ARG A 69 0.72 11.98 -9.46
CA ARG A 69 0.14 12.12 -10.80
C ARG A 69 -1.16 11.32 -10.95
N LEU A 70 -1.18 10.06 -10.51
CA LEU A 70 -2.38 9.21 -10.54
C LEU A 70 -3.50 9.78 -9.67
N ALA A 71 -3.16 10.34 -8.51
CA ALA A 71 -4.12 10.99 -7.62
C ALA A 71 -4.75 12.23 -8.26
N ASP A 72 -3.93 13.07 -8.90
CA ASP A 72 -4.39 14.26 -9.61
C ASP A 72 -5.33 13.89 -10.77
N GLU A 73 -5.01 12.84 -11.54
CA GLU A 73 -5.86 12.32 -12.61
C GLU A 73 -7.19 11.75 -12.10
N ALA A 74 -7.17 11.10 -10.93
CA ALA A 74 -8.39 10.60 -10.28
C ALA A 74 -9.21 11.71 -9.60
N GLY A 75 -8.66 12.92 -9.46
CA GLY A 75 -9.28 14.01 -8.70
C GLY A 75 -9.40 13.72 -7.22
N LEU A 76 -8.45 12.94 -6.66
CA LEU A 76 -8.39 12.54 -5.27
C LEU A 76 -7.07 13.01 -4.64
N ARG A 77 -7.02 13.03 -3.31
CA ARG A 77 -5.80 13.33 -2.57
C ARG A 77 -5.21 12.05 -1.99
N VAL A 78 -3.88 12.00 -1.92
CA VAL A 78 -3.15 10.89 -1.28
C VAL A 78 -2.23 11.48 -0.21
N ALA A 79 -2.29 10.92 0.99
CA ALA A 79 -1.32 11.16 2.04
C ALA A 79 -0.34 9.98 2.10
N ASN A 80 0.96 10.23 2.04
CA ASN A 80 1.96 9.17 2.03
C ASN A 80 2.58 8.99 3.42
N VAL A 81 2.40 7.80 4.00
CA VAL A 81 3.11 7.33 5.18
C VAL A 81 3.86 6.07 4.77
N PHE A 82 5.13 5.94 5.09
CA PHE A 82 5.90 4.80 4.59
C PHE A 82 7.14 4.48 5.44
N HIS A 83 7.64 3.26 5.27
CA HIS A 83 8.89 2.79 5.83
C HIS A 83 10.00 2.90 4.77
N ALA A 84 10.65 4.07 4.70
CA ALA A 84 11.65 4.35 3.66
C ALA A 84 12.83 3.36 3.66
N GLY A 85 13.19 2.80 4.84
CA GLY A 85 14.25 1.81 4.98
C GLY A 85 13.95 0.48 4.29
N ASP A 86 12.68 0.12 4.20
CA ASP A 86 12.21 -1.17 3.68
C ASP A 86 11.61 -1.06 2.27
N GLY A 87 11.31 0.16 1.83
CA GLY A 87 10.59 0.39 0.59
C GLY A 87 9.08 0.09 0.68
N ASN A 88 8.56 -0.09 1.90
CA ASN A 88 7.15 -0.35 2.12
C ASN A 88 6.38 0.98 2.20
N LEU A 89 5.41 1.15 1.30
CA LEU A 89 4.61 2.34 1.14
C LEU A 89 3.19 2.13 1.67
N HIS A 90 2.70 3.08 2.45
CA HIS A 90 1.29 3.15 2.86
C HIS A 90 0.66 4.45 2.32
N PRO A 91 0.37 4.55 1.03
CA PRO A 91 -0.42 5.65 0.50
C PRO A 91 -1.84 5.54 1.01
N LEU A 92 -2.33 6.62 1.64
CA LEU A 92 -3.70 6.76 2.10
C LEU A 92 -4.47 7.51 1.03
N VAL A 93 -5.29 6.82 0.27
CA VAL A 93 -6.19 7.42 -0.71
C VAL A 93 -7.38 8.02 0.03
N LEU A 94 -7.50 9.34 -0.01
CA LEU A 94 -8.51 10.10 0.74
C LEU A 94 -9.78 10.25 -0.10
N TYR A 95 -10.93 9.93 0.48
CA TYR A 95 -12.22 10.05 -0.19
C TYR A 95 -13.35 10.31 0.80
N ASP A 96 -14.51 10.67 0.28
CA ASP A 96 -15.73 10.82 1.05
C ASP A 96 -16.76 9.78 0.55
N ALA A 97 -17.00 8.74 1.35
CA ALA A 97 -17.95 7.70 1.00
C ALA A 97 -19.40 8.19 0.83
N ALA A 98 -19.73 9.40 1.33
CA ALA A 98 -21.03 10.02 1.12
C ALA A 98 -21.17 10.64 -0.29
N ARG A 99 -20.07 10.79 -1.02
CA ARG A 99 -20.09 11.34 -2.39
C ARG A 99 -20.16 10.20 -3.40
N PRO A 100 -21.20 10.18 -4.26
CA PRO A 100 -21.35 9.11 -5.26
C PRO A 100 -20.11 8.96 -6.14
N GLY A 101 -19.62 7.72 -6.27
CA GLY A 101 -18.52 7.35 -7.14
C GLY A 101 -17.12 7.68 -6.59
N GLU A 102 -16.99 8.28 -5.41
CA GLU A 102 -15.64 8.54 -4.84
C GLU A 102 -14.98 7.26 -4.31
N GLU A 103 -15.74 6.37 -3.72
CA GLU A 103 -15.23 5.09 -3.22
C GLU A 103 -14.69 4.22 -4.36
N GLU A 104 -15.43 4.12 -5.46
CA GLU A 104 -15.00 3.37 -6.64
C GLU A 104 -13.73 3.97 -7.29
N ARG A 105 -13.66 5.32 -7.33
CA ARG A 105 -12.44 5.99 -7.82
C ARG A 105 -11.27 5.76 -6.88
N ALA A 106 -11.50 5.77 -5.56
CA ALA A 106 -10.46 5.49 -4.58
C ALA A 106 -9.96 4.04 -4.69
N ALA A 107 -10.85 3.07 -4.82
CA ALA A 107 -10.49 1.67 -5.02
C ALA A 107 -9.70 1.47 -6.33
N LYS A 108 -10.14 2.13 -7.43
CA LYS A 108 -9.40 2.08 -8.69
C LYS A 108 -8.00 2.67 -8.55
N LEU A 109 -7.86 3.84 -7.92
CA LEU A 109 -6.57 4.48 -7.68
C LEU A 109 -5.66 3.59 -6.82
N GLY A 110 -6.19 2.97 -5.76
CA GLY A 110 -5.47 1.99 -4.93
C GLY A 110 -4.91 0.86 -5.78
N GLY A 111 -5.73 0.26 -6.63
CA GLY A 111 -5.30 -0.80 -7.55
C GLY A 111 -4.23 -0.35 -8.55
N ASP A 112 -4.35 0.86 -9.09
CA ASP A 112 -3.36 1.42 -10.02
C ASP A 112 -2.01 1.67 -9.32
N ILE A 113 -2.03 2.06 -8.02
CA ILE A 113 -0.83 2.18 -7.19
C ILE A 113 -0.19 0.81 -6.94
N LEU A 114 -0.95 -0.23 -6.62
CA LEU A 114 -0.42 -1.59 -6.43
C LEU A 114 0.23 -2.12 -7.71
N ARG A 115 -0.42 -1.94 -8.86
CA ARG A 115 0.16 -2.29 -10.18
C ARG A 115 1.43 -1.51 -10.48
N LEU A 116 1.49 -0.23 -10.07
CA LEU A 116 2.71 0.57 -10.19
C LEU A 116 3.85 -0.07 -9.38
N CYS A 117 3.59 -0.51 -8.15
CA CYS A 117 4.59 -1.18 -7.32
C CYS A 117 5.15 -2.44 -8.01
N VAL A 118 4.27 -3.28 -8.57
CA VAL A 118 4.68 -4.48 -9.31
C VAL A 118 5.52 -4.12 -10.54
N ARG A 119 5.10 -3.16 -11.35
CA ARG A 119 5.86 -2.71 -12.54
C ARG A 119 7.26 -2.19 -12.21
N LEU A 120 7.46 -1.68 -11.00
CA LEU A 120 8.76 -1.20 -10.51
C LEU A 120 9.60 -2.31 -9.85
N GLY A 121 9.17 -3.57 -9.95
CA GLY A 121 9.87 -4.73 -9.40
C GLY A 121 9.62 -4.96 -7.91
N GLY A 122 8.49 -4.46 -7.41
CA GLY A 122 8.04 -4.60 -6.04
C GLY A 122 6.92 -5.63 -5.86
N SER A 123 6.06 -5.41 -4.86
CA SER A 123 4.98 -6.33 -4.46
C SER A 123 3.70 -5.58 -4.12
N ILE A 124 2.55 -6.24 -4.30
CA ILE A 124 1.22 -5.74 -3.92
C ILE A 124 1.01 -5.69 -2.40
N THR A 125 1.87 -6.33 -1.62
CA THR A 125 1.78 -6.31 -0.16
C THR A 125 3.16 -6.38 0.47
N GLY A 126 3.34 -5.65 1.55
CA GLY A 126 4.54 -5.67 2.38
C GLY A 126 4.31 -6.40 3.70
N GLU A 127 3.36 -5.91 4.49
CA GLU A 127 3.11 -6.41 5.86
C GLU A 127 1.65 -6.72 6.15
N HIS A 128 0.66 -6.13 5.41
CA HIS A 128 -0.75 -6.34 5.69
C HIS A 128 -1.29 -7.67 5.14
N GLY A 129 -0.63 -8.24 4.14
CA GLY A 129 -1.10 -9.42 3.43
C GLY A 129 -2.11 -9.09 2.32
N VAL A 130 -2.53 -10.11 1.60
CA VAL A 130 -3.41 -9.98 0.45
C VAL A 130 -4.89 -9.91 0.87
N GLY A 131 -5.30 -10.78 1.79
CA GLY A 131 -6.68 -10.82 2.26
C GLY A 131 -7.70 -11.06 1.15
N ALA A 132 -8.82 -10.34 1.24
CA ALA A 132 -9.86 -10.29 0.19
C ALA A 132 -9.63 -9.11 -0.77
N GLU A 133 -9.16 -7.99 -0.24
CA GLU A 133 -9.08 -6.73 -0.96
C GLU A 133 -8.07 -6.76 -2.11
N LYS A 134 -6.93 -7.44 -1.90
CA LYS A 134 -5.86 -7.52 -2.89
C LYS A 134 -5.86 -8.81 -3.72
N ALA A 135 -6.81 -9.72 -3.48
CA ALA A 135 -6.87 -11.00 -4.19
C ALA A 135 -6.93 -10.82 -5.71
N ALA A 136 -7.61 -9.79 -6.20
CA ALA A 136 -7.68 -9.46 -7.61
C ALA A 136 -6.32 -9.13 -8.24
N TYR A 137 -5.44 -8.53 -7.46
CA TYR A 137 -4.12 -8.08 -7.93
C TYR A 137 -3.04 -9.16 -7.88
N MET A 138 -3.37 -10.35 -7.36
CA MET A 138 -2.45 -11.50 -7.38
C MET A 138 -2.02 -11.87 -8.81
N ALA A 139 -2.94 -11.76 -9.78
CA ALA A 139 -2.63 -12.01 -11.19
C ALA A 139 -1.77 -10.92 -11.85
N ASP A 140 -1.69 -9.73 -11.26
CA ASP A 140 -0.78 -8.68 -11.73
C ASP A 140 0.69 -8.98 -11.32
N GLN A 141 0.88 -9.77 -10.25
CA GLN A 141 2.20 -10.08 -9.70
C GLN A 141 2.68 -11.49 -10.01
N PHE A 142 1.80 -12.47 -10.08
CA PHE A 142 2.12 -13.89 -10.22
C PHE A 142 1.53 -14.45 -11.50
N GLY A 143 2.31 -15.32 -12.17
CA GLY A 143 1.84 -16.07 -13.32
C GLY A 143 0.79 -17.14 -12.94
N GLU A 144 0.14 -17.69 -13.96
CA GLU A 144 -0.90 -18.71 -13.77
C GLU A 144 -0.35 -19.96 -13.07
N ASP A 145 0.84 -20.42 -13.46
CA ASP A 145 1.51 -21.57 -12.85
C ASP A 145 1.88 -21.35 -11.39
N ASP A 146 2.27 -20.12 -11.04
CA ASP A 146 2.57 -19.74 -9.66
C ASP A 146 1.29 -19.81 -8.80
N LEU A 147 0.21 -19.18 -9.29
CA LEU A 147 -1.09 -19.19 -8.60
C LEU A 147 -1.65 -20.59 -8.44
N GLU A 148 -1.50 -21.45 -9.47
CA GLU A 148 -1.91 -22.85 -9.38
C GLU A 148 -1.08 -23.62 -8.35
N THR A 149 0.22 -23.39 -8.31
CA THR A 149 1.11 -24.02 -7.33
C THR A 149 0.76 -23.61 -5.91
N MET A 150 0.53 -22.32 -5.67
CA MET A 150 0.08 -21.80 -4.37
C MET A 150 -1.28 -22.41 -3.97
N ALA A 151 -2.22 -22.52 -4.92
CA ALA A 151 -3.52 -23.13 -4.68
C ALA A 151 -3.39 -24.62 -4.32
N ARG A 152 -2.51 -25.40 -4.98
CA ARG A 152 -2.23 -26.79 -4.63
C ARG A 152 -1.66 -26.93 -3.21
N VAL A 153 -0.78 -26.03 -2.80
CA VAL A 153 -0.26 -26.00 -1.41
C VAL A 153 -1.42 -25.81 -0.43
N ARG A 154 -2.29 -24.84 -0.68
CA ARG A 154 -3.48 -24.62 0.15
C ARG A 154 -4.36 -25.87 0.19
N CYS A 155 -4.61 -26.51 -0.93
CA CYS A 155 -5.43 -27.71 -1.02
C CYS A 155 -4.86 -28.89 -0.21
N ALA A 156 -3.54 -29.01 -0.11
CA ALA A 156 -2.92 -30.05 0.70
C ALA A 156 -3.25 -29.91 2.20
N PHE A 157 -3.49 -28.69 2.69
CA PHE A 157 -3.86 -28.43 4.08
C PHE A 157 -5.35 -28.27 4.31
N ASP A 158 -6.11 -27.84 3.32
CA ASP A 158 -7.53 -27.50 3.42
C ASP A 158 -8.33 -27.93 2.20
N ALA A 159 -8.35 -29.25 1.96
CA ALA A 159 -9.09 -29.84 0.83
C ALA A 159 -10.61 -29.54 0.85
N ALA A 160 -11.15 -29.21 2.02
CA ALA A 160 -12.58 -28.87 2.19
C ALA A 160 -12.88 -27.39 2.10
N GLY A 161 -11.86 -26.51 1.89
CA GLY A 161 -12.02 -25.06 1.76
C GLY A 161 -12.61 -24.37 3.01
N ARG A 162 -12.24 -24.83 4.20
CA ARG A 162 -12.80 -24.33 5.47
C ARG A 162 -12.02 -23.15 6.06
N PHE A 163 -10.74 -23.01 5.69
CA PHE A 163 -9.84 -22.02 6.26
C PHE A 163 -9.84 -20.75 5.41
N ASN A 164 -10.40 -19.68 5.95
CA ASN A 164 -10.47 -18.38 5.29
C ASN A 164 -10.90 -18.45 3.80
N PRO A 165 -12.11 -18.95 3.50
CA PRO A 165 -12.58 -19.04 2.12
C PRO A 165 -12.63 -17.66 1.47
N GLY A 166 -12.32 -17.59 0.17
CA GLY A 166 -12.32 -16.33 -0.60
C GLY A 166 -11.20 -15.36 -0.25
N LYS A 167 -10.14 -15.80 0.45
CA LYS A 167 -8.96 -14.99 0.78
C LYS A 167 -7.77 -15.39 -0.06
N VAL A 168 -6.90 -14.43 -0.36
CA VAL A 168 -5.61 -14.53 -1.05
C VAL A 168 -5.74 -14.78 -2.55
N PHE A 169 -6.46 -15.83 -2.95
CA PHE A 169 -6.50 -16.23 -4.36
C PHE A 169 -7.66 -15.57 -5.11
N PRO A 170 -7.40 -15.08 -6.34
CA PRO A 170 -8.49 -14.65 -7.22
C PRO A 170 -9.33 -15.88 -7.57
N THR A 171 -10.59 -15.88 -7.17
CA THR A 171 -11.51 -17.01 -7.38
C THR A 171 -11.94 -17.15 -8.84
N PRO A 172 -12.39 -18.36 -9.25
CA PRO A 172 -12.64 -19.54 -8.45
C PRO A 172 -11.73 -20.72 -8.87
N ARG A 173 -10.67 -20.98 -8.16
CA ARG A 173 -9.77 -22.11 -8.49
C ARG A 173 -9.40 -22.96 -7.28
N LEU A 174 -10.17 -22.88 -6.20
CA LEU A 174 -9.79 -23.54 -4.95
C LEU A 174 -10.54 -24.86 -4.77
N CYS A 175 -9.86 -25.81 -4.12
CA CYS A 175 -10.41 -27.09 -3.71
C CYS A 175 -11.67 -26.88 -2.88
N GLY A 176 -12.82 -27.32 -3.39
CA GLY A 176 -14.10 -27.23 -2.68
C GLY A 176 -14.74 -25.84 -2.59
N GLU A 177 -14.10 -24.78 -3.05
CA GLU A 177 -14.75 -23.47 -3.14
C GLU A 177 -15.70 -23.42 -4.34
N LYS A 178 -16.96 -23.09 -4.07
CA LYS A 178 -17.89 -22.77 -5.16
C LYS A 178 -17.59 -21.38 -5.68
N PRO A 179 -17.61 -21.17 -7.02
CA PRO A 179 -17.48 -19.84 -7.59
C PRO A 179 -18.52 -18.91 -6.98
N GLY A 180 -18.08 -17.91 -6.21
CA GLY A 180 -18.90 -16.80 -5.80
C GLY A 180 -18.82 -15.67 -6.82
N PRO A 181 -19.76 -14.72 -6.86
CA PRO A 181 -19.60 -13.55 -7.68
C PRO A 181 -18.36 -12.79 -7.18
N TYR A 182 -17.33 -12.75 -8.02
CA TYR A 182 -16.19 -11.88 -7.83
C TYR A 182 -16.72 -10.43 -7.89
N ARG A 183 -16.50 -9.68 -6.83
CA ARG A 183 -16.72 -8.23 -6.84
C ARG A 183 -15.33 -7.61 -6.84
N PRO A 184 -14.95 -6.95 -7.96
CA PRO A 184 -13.72 -6.15 -8.01
C PRO A 184 -13.78 -4.98 -7.01
#